data_d3b7a888c535aea7a70318840d67c003
#
_entry.id   d3b7a888c535aea7a70318840d67c003
#
_cell.length_a   1.000
_cell.length_b   1.000
_cell.length_c   1.000
_cell.angle_alpha   90.00
_cell.angle_beta   90.00
_cell.angle_gamma   90.00
#
_symmetry.space_group_name_H-M   'P 1'
#
loop_
_entity.id
_entity.type
_entity.pdbx_description
1 polymer ?
#
loop_
_entity_poly.entity_id
_entity_poly.type
_entity_poly.pdbx_seq_one_letter_code
_entity_poly.pdbx_strand_id
1 'polypeptide(L)'
;MARGFTLVEMMVALALGMLLAIVVAQLFANTRDSNRATEDASRIQESMRYAATIIGRTVRIAGYKSNPTSVAAIFPAGARALDGTNGAATASDTLIVRFQGGGPTSATADNTILNCLGVGVAPDFTGTNTSYNRFSIATGADGRNALFCNTDAANPTLAGTELVPGVEAMQVIFGEDTNADGTADRFVPVGSVTELDNVVAVRVYLLLSGGDGVKLDAATANYTVGGVAYSFTDKRVRRIVTQTIVLRNRAP
;
A
#
# COMPACT_ATOMS: atom_id res chain seq x y z
N MET A 1 72.35 6.75 -22.30
CA MET A 1 72.60 6.63 -20.84
C MET A 1 71.24 6.43 -20.15
N ALA A 2 70.95 5.21 -19.68
CA ALA A 2 69.76 4.93 -18.93
C ALA A 2 69.96 5.46 -17.51
N ARG A 3 69.19 6.42 -17.05
CA ARG A 3 69.18 6.87 -15.64
C ARG A 3 68.41 5.85 -14.84
N GLY A 4 69.05 5.23 -13.88
CA GLY A 4 68.39 4.33 -12.89
C GLY A 4 67.50 5.16 -11.95
N PHE A 5 66.35 4.60 -11.58
CA PHE A 5 65.46 5.17 -10.55
C PHE A 5 66.16 5.15 -9.19
N THR A 6 66.02 6.24 -8.45
CA THR A 6 66.48 6.33 -7.07
C THR A 6 65.49 5.63 -6.14
N LEU A 7 65.94 5.12 -5.01
CA LEU A 7 65.07 4.47 -3.97
C LEU A 7 64.01 5.43 -3.45
N VAL A 8 64.29 6.72 -3.35
CA VAL A 8 63.37 7.77 -2.93
C VAL A 8 62.27 7.99 -3.96
N GLU A 9 62.57 8.00 -5.29
CA GLU A 9 61.56 8.10 -6.34
C GLU A 9 60.58 6.91 -6.30
N MET A 10 61.09 5.70 -6.07
CA MET A 10 60.20 4.52 -5.89
C MET A 10 59.31 4.66 -4.67
N MET A 11 59.83 5.14 -3.54
CA MET A 11 59.00 5.34 -2.32
C MET A 11 57.93 6.38 -2.51
N VAL A 12 58.25 7.52 -3.17
CA VAL A 12 57.28 8.57 -3.46
C VAL A 12 56.23 8.08 -4.46
N ALA A 13 56.63 7.35 -5.51
CA ALA A 13 55.70 6.79 -6.47
C ALA A 13 54.71 5.78 -5.83
N LEU A 14 55.21 4.92 -4.95
CA LEU A 14 54.38 3.97 -4.19
C LEU A 14 53.41 4.70 -3.24
N ALA A 15 53.86 5.71 -2.51
CA ALA A 15 53.02 6.51 -1.63
C ALA A 15 51.89 7.22 -2.39
N LEU A 16 52.23 7.87 -3.51
CA LEU A 16 51.24 8.54 -4.37
C LEU A 16 50.28 7.52 -5.02
N GLY A 17 50.78 6.38 -5.47
CA GLY A 17 49.97 5.29 -6.02
C GLY A 17 48.98 4.73 -5.01
N MET A 18 49.39 4.54 -3.77
CA MET A 18 48.52 4.07 -2.69
C MET A 18 47.44 5.10 -2.34
N LEU A 19 47.79 6.40 -2.31
CA LEU A 19 46.86 7.48 -2.06
C LEU A 19 45.79 7.57 -3.16
N LEU A 20 46.19 7.47 -4.42
CA LEU A 20 45.26 7.41 -5.56
C LEU A 20 44.35 6.18 -5.49
N ALA A 21 44.90 5.01 -5.14
CA ALA A 21 44.08 3.80 -5.01
C ALA A 21 42.99 3.92 -3.93
N ILE A 22 43.29 4.56 -2.78
CA ILE A 22 42.33 4.83 -1.71
C ILE A 22 41.21 5.76 -2.21
N VAL A 23 41.56 6.85 -2.90
CA VAL A 23 40.57 7.81 -3.45
C VAL A 23 39.66 7.12 -4.46
N VAL A 24 40.19 6.32 -5.37
CA VAL A 24 39.42 5.58 -6.36
C VAL A 24 38.49 4.56 -5.67
N ALA A 25 38.98 3.83 -4.65
CA ALA A 25 38.14 2.90 -3.89
C ALA A 25 36.97 3.60 -3.20
N GLN A 26 37.20 4.80 -2.60
CA GLN A 26 36.14 5.59 -1.98
C GLN A 26 35.10 6.09 -3.00
N LEU A 27 35.54 6.54 -4.17
CA LEU A 27 34.63 6.94 -5.26
C LEU A 27 33.76 5.77 -5.71
N PHE A 28 34.30 4.58 -5.85
CA PHE A 28 33.55 3.36 -6.20
C PHE A 28 32.52 3.01 -5.14
N ALA A 29 32.87 3.08 -3.86
CA ALA A 29 31.95 2.82 -2.76
C ALA A 29 30.77 3.82 -2.77
N ASN A 30 31.07 5.12 -2.85
CA ASN A 30 30.07 6.17 -2.88
C ASN A 30 29.13 6.05 -4.10
N THR A 31 29.66 5.68 -5.26
CA THR A 31 28.87 5.49 -6.49
C THR A 31 27.90 4.30 -6.34
N ARG A 32 28.35 3.20 -5.74
CA ARG A 32 27.49 2.03 -5.46
C ARG A 32 26.35 2.38 -4.51
N ASP A 33 26.63 3.13 -3.45
CA ASP A 33 25.63 3.51 -2.46
C ASP A 33 24.61 4.49 -3.06
N SER A 34 25.06 5.42 -3.90
CA SER A 34 24.17 6.33 -4.64
C SER A 34 23.25 5.57 -5.62
N ASN A 35 23.79 4.59 -6.34
CA ASN A 35 23.00 3.77 -7.27
C ASN A 35 21.95 2.94 -6.53
N ARG A 36 22.30 2.32 -5.40
CA ARG A 36 21.35 1.58 -4.54
C ARG A 36 20.23 2.49 -4.03
N ALA A 37 20.56 3.70 -3.57
CA ALA A 37 19.59 4.67 -3.11
C ALA A 37 18.60 5.07 -4.22
N THR A 38 19.08 5.25 -5.43
CA THR A 38 18.25 5.60 -6.60
C THR A 38 17.35 4.43 -7.00
N GLU A 39 17.88 3.21 -7.02
CA GLU A 39 17.10 1.99 -7.31
C GLU A 39 16.00 1.77 -6.29
N ASP A 40 16.31 1.89 -4.99
CA ASP A 40 15.33 1.77 -3.91
C ASP A 40 14.24 2.85 -4.00
N ALA A 41 14.61 4.09 -4.28
CA ALA A 41 13.63 5.17 -4.46
C ALA A 41 12.67 4.87 -5.62
N SER A 42 13.17 4.32 -6.73
CA SER A 42 12.37 3.91 -7.88
C SER A 42 11.43 2.75 -7.53
N ARG A 43 11.91 1.74 -6.82
CA ARG A 43 11.09 0.60 -6.34
C ARG A 43 9.98 1.05 -5.40
N ILE A 44 10.29 1.94 -4.44
CA ILE A 44 9.28 2.51 -3.54
C ILE A 44 8.18 3.22 -4.35
N GLN A 45 8.56 4.06 -5.33
CA GLN A 45 7.59 4.78 -6.16
C GLN A 45 6.69 3.84 -6.96
N GLU A 46 7.26 2.77 -7.54
CA GLU A 46 6.48 1.76 -8.26
C GLU A 46 5.51 1.02 -7.33
N SER A 47 5.99 0.58 -6.15
CA SER A 47 5.17 -0.06 -5.13
C SER A 47 4.05 0.85 -4.63
N MET A 48 4.32 2.14 -4.42
CA MET A 48 3.32 3.14 -4.05
C MET A 48 2.23 3.27 -5.11
N ARG A 49 2.64 3.40 -6.38
CA ARG A 49 1.71 3.52 -7.51
C ARG A 49 0.84 2.27 -7.65
N TYR A 50 1.43 1.09 -7.52
CA TYR A 50 0.73 -0.18 -7.63
C TYR A 50 -0.29 -0.36 -6.48
N ALA A 51 0.12 -0.14 -5.22
CA ALA A 51 -0.76 -0.20 -4.07
C ALA A 51 -1.93 0.78 -4.20
N ALA A 52 -1.64 2.04 -4.54
CA ALA A 52 -2.66 3.07 -4.74
C ALA A 52 -3.64 2.69 -5.88
N THR A 53 -3.13 2.12 -6.98
CA THR A 53 -3.97 1.70 -8.11
C THR A 53 -4.93 0.57 -7.73
N ILE A 54 -4.44 -0.48 -7.03
CA ILE A 54 -5.28 -1.61 -6.64
C ILE A 54 -6.34 -1.18 -5.64
N ILE A 55 -5.95 -0.49 -4.55
CA ILE A 55 -6.88 0.00 -3.55
C ILE A 55 -7.88 0.95 -4.20
N GLY A 56 -7.39 1.91 -4.99
CA GLY A 56 -8.23 2.91 -5.66
C GLY A 56 -9.26 2.29 -6.60
N ARG A 57 -8.88 1.29 -7.39
CA ARG A 57 -9.79 0.55 -8.28
C ARG A 57 -10.86 -0.16 -7.47
N THR A 58 -10.46 -0.90 -6.44
CA THR A 58 -11.35 -1.72 -5.63
C THR A 58 -12.35 -0.85 -4.85
N VAL A 59 -11.89 0.26 -4.26
CA VAL A 59 -12.75 1.18 -3.49
C VAL A 59 -13.75 1.90 -4.38
N ARG A 60 -13.38 2.34 -5.59
CA ARG A 60 -14.30 3.06 -6.50
C ARG A 60 -15.54 2.27 -6.87
N ILE A 61 -15.47 0.94 -6.89
CA ILE A 61 -16.59 0.05 -7.22
C ILE A 61 -17.34 -0.45 -5.99
N ALA A 62 -16.96 0.00 -4.78
CA ALA A 62 -17.66 -0.35 -3.55
C ALA A 62 -19.17 -0.12 -3.69
N GLY A 63 -19.97 -1.08 -3.25
CA GLY A 63 -21.41 -0.98 -3.32
C GLY A 63 -22.04 -1.20 -4.72
N TYR A 64 -21.22 -1.55 -5.72
CA TYR A 64 -21.77 -1.87 -7.05
C TYR A 64 -22.76 -3.04 -7.00
N LYS A 65 -23.90 -2.90 -7.67
CA LYS A 65 -24.98 -3.86 -7.79
C LYS A 65 -25.08 -4.36 -9.23
N SER A 66 -25.11 -5.68 -9.41
CA SER A 66 -25.34 -6.31 -10.73
C SER A 66 -26.74 -6.08 -11.24
N ASN A 67 -27.74 -6.06 -10.33
CA ASN A 67 -29.13 -5.82 -10.64
C ASN A 67 -29.66 -4.63 -9.82
N PRO A 68 -29.71 -3.41 -10.38
CA PRO A 68 -30.13 -2.21 -9.66
C PRO A 68 -31.61 -2.23 -9.27
N THR A 69 -32.44 -3.04 -9.95
CA THR A 69 -33.88 -3.16 -9.67
C THR A 69 -34.20 -4.17 -8.55
N SER A 70 -33.22 -4.96 -8.12
CA SER A 70 -33.43 -5.90 -7.01
C SER A 70 -33.58 -5.15 -5.70
N VAL A 71 -34.68 -5.42 -4.99
CA VAL A 71 -34.93 -4.95 -3.61
C VAL A 71 -34.24 -5.78 -2.55
N ALA A 72 -33.65 -6.93 -2.95
CA ALA A 72 -32.91 -7.77 -2.02
C ALA A 72 -31.70 -7.03 -1.45
N ALA A 73 -31.36 -7.33 -0.20
CA ALA A 73 -30.15 -6.82 0.45
C ALA A 73 -28.93 -7.16 -0.43
N ILE A 74 -28.12 -6.15 -0.75
CA ILE A 74 -26.93 -6.32 -1.62
C ILE A 74 -25.87 -7.17 -0.94
N PHE A 75 -25.85 -7.16 0.38
CA PHE A 75 -24.81 -7.80 1.18
C PHE A 75 -25.45 -8.70 2.24
N PRO A 76 -24.75 -9.72 2.73
CA PRO A 76 -25.19 -10.51 3.87
C PRO A 76 -25.61 -9.62 5.04
N ALA A 77 -26.55 -10.11 5.86
CA ALA A 77 -27.07 -9.37 7.01
C ALA A 77 -25.93 -8.78 7.86
N GLY A 78 -25.98 -7.47 8.13
CA GLY A 78 -24.96 -6.74 8.88
C GLY A 78 -23.72 -6.34 8.09
N ALA A 79 -23.54 -6.81 6.83
CA ALA A 79 -22.43 -6.37 5.99
C ALA A 79 -22.75 -5.05 5.28
N ARG A 80 -21.72 -4.25 5.00
CA ARG A 80 -21.78 -2.98 4.29
C ARG A 80 -20.85 -2.99 3.08
N ALA A 81 -21.07 -2.06 2.15
CA ALA A 81 -20.20 -1.86 0.99
C ALA A 81 -18.74 -1.59 1.40
N LEU A 82 -18.59 -0.79 2.43
CA LEU A 82 -17.32 -0.50 3.09
C LEU A 82 -17.41 -0.88 4.55
N ASP A 83 -16.28 -1.35 5.07
CA ASP A 83 -16.11 -1.71 6.47
C ASP A 83 -14.60 -1.72 6.78
N GLY A 84 -14.23 -1.97 8.02
CA GLY A 84 -12.82 -2.07 8.41
C GLY A 84 -12.66 -2.14 9.92
N THR A 85 -11.42 -2.13 10.34
CA THR A 85 -11.07 -2.00 11.77
C THR A 85 -10.05 -0.89 11.94
N ASN A 86 -10.23 -0.09 12.97
CA ASN A 86 -9.25 0.88 13.40
C ASN A 86 -8.21 0.19 14.27
N GLY A 87 -6.96 0.18 13.85
CA GLY A 87 -5.85 -0.41 14.60
C GLY A 87 -5.56 0.37 15.88
N ALA A 88 -5.30 -0.34 16.97
CA ALA A 88 -4.93 0.30 18.25
C ALA A 88 -3.49 0.82 18.19
N ALA A 89 -3.23 2.01 18.73
CA ALA A 89 -1.92 2.66 18.79
C ALA A 89 -1.24 2.72 17.42
N THR A 90 -0.15 1.98 17.19
CA THR A 90 0.61 1.92 15.94
C THR A 90 0.23 0.74 15.05
N ALA A 91 -0.82 -0.02 15.39
CA ALA A 91 -1.30 -1.08 14.53
C ALA A 91 -1.95 -0.50 13.26
N SER A 92 -1.81 -1.21 12.17
CA SER A 92 -2.43 -0.83 10.90
C SER A 92 -3.93 -1.10 10.92
N ASP A 93 -4.67 -0.22 10.27
CA ASP A 93 -6.08 -0.43 10.00
C ASP A 93 -6.30 -1.56 9.00
N THR A 94 -7.54 -2.03 8.91
CA THR A 94 -7.98 -2.86 7.79
C THR A 94 -9.08 -2.14 7.02
N LEU A 95 -9.15 -2.42 5.72
CA LEU A 95 -10.19 -1.90 4.84
C LEU A 95 -10.89 -3.06 4.15
N ILE A 96 -12.20 -3.14 4.31
CA ILE A 96 -13.03 -4.15 3.65
C ILE A 96 -13.90 -3.45 2.61
N VAL A 97 -13.89 -3.99 1.41
CA VAL A 97 -14.67 -3.49 0.28
C VAL A 97 -15.51 -4.63 -0.29
N ARG A 98 -16.82 -4.39 -0.44
CA ARG A 98 -17.76 -5.36 -1.00
C ARG A 98 -18.49 -4.77 -2.19
N PHE A 99 -18.69 -5.61 -3.21
CA PHE A 99 -19.41 -5.28 -4.44
C PHE A 99 -19.86 -6.57 -5.14
N GLN A 100 -20.79 -6.46 -6.06
CA GLN A 100 -21.17 -7.54 -6.96
C GLN A 100 -20.39 -7.45 -8.26
N GLY A 101 -20.36 -8.51 -9.04
CA GLY A 101 -19.62 -8.58 -10.28
C GLY A 101 -20.44 -8.32 -11.53
N GLY A 102 -19.87 -8.63 -12.70
CA GLY A 102 -20.49 -8.56 -14.01
C GLY A 102 -20.45 -9.90 -14.71
N GLY A 103 -21.47 -10.16 -15.57
CA GLY A 103 -21.52 -11.38 -16.36
C GLY A 103 -22.95 -11.84 -16.69
N PRO A 104 -23.09 -12.90 -17.49
CA PRO A 104 -24.41 -13.38 -17.95
C PRO A 104 -25.17 -14.19 -16.90
N THR A 105 -24.48 -14.80 -15.93
CA THR A 105 -25.10 -15.62 -14.88
C THR A 105 -24.38 -15.45 -13.55
N SER A 106 -25.02 -15.79 -12.44
CA SER A 106 -24.40 -15.74 -11.09
C SER A 106 -23.18 -16.65 -10.90
N ALA A 107 -22.89 -17.53 -11.88
CA ALA A 107 -21.75 -18.43 -11.85
C ALA A 107 -20.64 -18.03 -12.83
N THR A 108 -20.89 -17.06 -13.73
CA THR A 108 -19.96 -16.74 -14.83
C THR A 108 -19.60 -15.27 -14.83
N ALA A 109 -18.37 -14.96 -14.49
CA ALA A 109 -17.83 -13.60 -14.57
C ALA A 109 -17.47 -13.27 -16.04
N ASP A 110 -17.75 -12.02 -16.46
CA ASP A 110 -17.31 -11.46 -17.75
C ASP A 110 -15.95 -10.74 -17.67
N ASN A 111 -15.33 -10.72 -16.50
CA ASN A 111 -14.06 -10.04 -16.20
C ASN A 111 -14.09 -8.50 -16.38
N THR A 112 -15.24 -7.89 -16.46
CA THR A 112 -15.37 -6.42 -16.45
C THR A 112 -15.15 -5.84 -15.05
N ILE A 113 -15.55 -6.62 -14.03
CA ILE A 113 -15.36 -6.27 -12.61
C ILE A 113 -14.42 -7.27 -11.97
N LEU A 114 -13.32 -6.76 -11.43
CA LEU A 114 -12.25 -7.57 -10.86
C LEU A 114 -12.12 -7.31 -9.36
N ASN A 115 -11.86 -8.36 -8.59
CA ASN A 115 -11.49 -8.24 -7.19
C ASN A 115 -10.07 -7.67 -7.01
N CYS A 116 -9.60 -7.52 -5.77
CA CYS A 116 -8.25 -7.01 -5.46
C CYS A 116 -7.10 -7.87 -6.02
N LEU A 117 -7.35 -9.15 -6.29
CA LEU A 117 -6.37 -10.06 -6.89
C LEU A 117 -6.40 -10.06 -8.43
N GLY A 118 -7.27 -9.25 -9.04
CA GLY A 118 -7.43 -9.22 -10.50
C GLY A 118 -8.25 -10.37 -11.07
N VAL A 119 -8.97 -11.10 -10.23
CA VAL A 119 -9.87 -12.19 -10.66
C VAL A 119 -11.26 -11.61 -10.92
N GLY A 120 -11.89 -12.05 -12.02
CA GLY A 120 -13.25 -11.65 -12.38
C GLY A 120 -14.27 -12.06 -11.31
N VAL A 121 -15.20 -11.16 -11.02
CA VAL A 121 -16.29 -11.38 -10.08
C VAL A 121 -17.58 -11.59 -10.86
N ALA A 122 -18.27 -12.70 -10.62
CA ALA A 122 -19.57 -12.97 -11.22
C ALA A 122 -20.66 -12.06 -10.62
N PRO A 123 -21.72 -11.76 -11.39
CA PRO A 123 -22.85 -11.00 -10.87
C PRO A 123 -23.62 -11.83 -9.83
N ASP A 124 -24.35 -11.13 -8.99
CA ASP A 124 -25.22 -11.76 -8.02
C ASP A 124 -26.67 -11.39 -8.29
N PHE A 125 -27.41 -12.31 -8.87
CA PHE A 125 -28.84 -12.16 -9.11
C PHE A 125 -29.70 -12.75 -7.98
N THR A 126 -29.09 -13.44 -7.02
CA THR A 126 -29.76 -14.17 -5.93
C THR A 126 -29.57 -13.53 -4.56
N GLY A 127 -28.65 -12.58 -4.43
CA GLY A 127 -28.36 -11.89 -3.17
C GLY A 127 -27.38 -12.63 -2.25
N THR A 128 -26.68 -13.65 -2.76
CA THR A 128 -25.76 -14.50 -1.97
C THR A 128 -24.28 -14.37 -2.35
N ASN A 129 -23.98 -13.85 -3.54
CA ASN A 129 -22.63 -13.74 -4.07
C ASN A 129 -22.12 -12.30 -4.02
N THR A 130 -21.41 -11.98 -2.98
CA THR A 130 -20.76 -10.67 -2.86
C THR A 130 -19.25 -10.84 -2.84
N SER A 131 -18.55 -10.09 -3.67
CA SER A 131 -17.10 -10.03 -3.59
C SER A 131 -16.67 -9.40 -2.26
N TYR A 132 -15.84 -10.10 -1.54
CA TYR A 132 -15.20 -9.66 -0.31
C TYR A 132 -13.74 -9.34 -0.62
N ASN A 133 -13.29 -8.13 -0.27
CA ASN A 133 -11.91 -7.70 -0.49
C ASN A 133 -11.41 -7.00 0.77
N ARG A 134 -10.58 -7.66 1.54
CA ARG A 134 -10.01 -7.11 2.78
C ARG A 134 -8.54 -6.81 2.57
N PHE A 135 -8.19 -5.54 2.63
CA PHE A 135 -6.81 -5.08 2.67
C PHE A 135 -6.31 -5.03 4.11
N SER A 136 -5.11 -5.53 4.34
CA SER A 136 -4.46 -5.55 5.65
C SER A 136 -2.94 -5.56 5.50
N ILE A 137 -2.24 -5.20 6.58
CA ILE A 137 -0.79 -5.34 6.67
C ILE A 137 -0.47 -6.59 7.48
N ALA A 138 0.41 -7.42 6.95
CA ALA A 138 0.90 -8.63 7.60
C ALA A 138 2.37 -8.87 7.20
N THR A 139 3.02 -9.83 7.84
CA THR A 139 4.39 -10.23 7.49
C THR A 139 4.38 -10.99 6.17
N GLY A 140 5.13 -10.48 5.19
CA GLY A 140 5.31 -11.07 3.88
C GLY A 140 6.30 -12.22 3.84
N ALA A 141 6.50 -12.78 2.65
CA ALA A 141 7.39 -13.91 2.41
C ALA A 141 8.87 -13.59 2.70
N ASP A 142 9.26 -12.33 2.60
CA ASP A 142 10.61 -11.83 2.91
C ASP A 142 10.83 -11.49 4.40
N GLY A 143 9.85 -11.78 5.27
CA GLY A 143 9.87 -11.46 6.69
C GLY A 143 9.60 -10.00 7.03
N ARG A 144 9.29 -9.16 6.03
CA ARG A 144 8.94 -7.75 6.18
C ARG A 144 7.42 -7.56 6.07
N ASN A 145 6.94 -6.44 6.59
CA ASN A 145 5.53 -6.09 6.39
C ASN A 145 5.23 -5.84 4.92
N ALA A 146 4.04 -6.28 4.50
CA ALA A 146 3.54 -6.16 3.16
C ALA A 146 2.03 -5.88 3.18
N LEU A 147 1.51 -5.32 2.09
CA LEU A 147 0.08 -5.18 1.86
C LEU A 147 -0.46 -6.50 1.33
N PHE A 148 -1.48 -7.00 1.98
CA PHE A 148 -2.21 -8.21 1.61
C PHE A 148 -3.63 -7.91 1.17
N CYS A 149 -4.18 -8.78 0.35
CA CYS A 149 -5.62 -8.84 0.11
C CYS A 149 -6.17 -10.24 0.35
N ASN A 150 -7.22 -10.32 1.17
CA ASN A 150 -8.00 -11.52 1.41
C ASN A 150 -9.36 -11.38 0.70
N THR A 151 -9.71 -12.38 -0.12
CA THR A 151 -11.01 -12.47 -0.81
C THR A 151 -11.93 -13.54 -0.22
N ASP A 152 -11.52 -14.21 0.84
CA ASP A 152 -12.29 -15.24 1.53
C ASP A 152 -13.08 -14.64 2.71
N ALA A 153 -14.37 -14.42 2.51
CA ALA A 153 -15.26 -13.91 3.56
C ALA A 153 -15.51 -14.92 4.68
N ALA A 154 -15.34 -16.23 4.45
CA ALA A 154 -15.50 -17.27 5.47
C ALA A 154 -14.33 -17.29 6.46
N ASN A 155 -13.14 -16.84 6.01
CA ASN A 155 -11.94 -16.75 6.82
C ASN A 155 -11.40 -15.32 6.87
N PRO A 156 -12.14 -14.37 7.45
CA PRO A 156 -11.84 -12.94 7.37
C PRO A 156 -10.57 -12.53 8.14
N THR A 157 -10.06 -13.37 9.02
CA THR A 157 -8.84 -13.11 9.82
C THR A 157 -7.55 -13.48 9.09
N LEU A 158 -7.62 -14.30 8.03
CA LEU A 158 -6.44 -14.63 7.22
C LEU A 158 -5.89 -13.39 6.52
N ALA A 159 -4.58 -13.29 6.41
CA ALA A 159 -3.94 -12.21 5.66
C ALA A 159 -4.35 -12.23 4.17
N GLY A 160 -4.40 -13.42 3.58
CA GLY A 160 -4.71 -13.62 2.15
C GLY A 160 -3.45 -13.66 1.28
N THR A 161 -3.52 -13.06 0.10
CA THR A 161 -2.40 -13.00 -0.86
C THR A 161 -1.62 -11.72 -0.70
N GLU A 162 -0.29 -11.82 -0.67
CA GLU A 162 0.60 -10.67 -0.68
C GLU A 162 0.48 -9.91 -2.02
N LEU A 163 0.27 -8.61 -1.96
CA LEU A 163 0.16 -7.72 -3.12
C LEU A 163 1.40 -6.86 -3.32
N VAL A 164 1.85 -6.21 -2.24
CA VAL A 164 2.94 -5.22 -2.31
C VAL A 164 3.85 -5.38 -1.11
N PRO A 165 5.09 -5.82 -1.30
CA PRO A 165 6.08 -5.90 -0.23
C PRO A 165 6.50 -4.51 0.25
N GLY A 166 6.97 -4.44 1.49
CA GLY A 166 7.52 -3.21 2.08
C GLY A 166 6.49 -2.16 2.51
N VAL A 167 5.20 -2.49 2.52
CA VAL A 167 4.17 -1.62 3.13
C VAL A 167 4.15 -1.88 4.63
N GLU A 168 4.69 -0.96 5.41
CA GLU A 168 4.88 -1.11 6.86
C GLU A 168 3.65 -0.73 7.68
N ALA A 169 2.85 0.25 7.18
CA ALA A 169 1.63 0.69 7.85
C ALA A 169 0.57 1.14 6.86
N MET A 170 -0.68 0.94 7.23
CA MET A 170 -1.87 1.45 6.55
C MET A 170 -2.79 2.09 7.58
N GLN A 171 -3.24 3.33 7.29
CA GLN A 171 -4.27 4.02 8.05
C GLN A 171 -5.38 4.46 7.11
N VAL A 172 -6.63 4.33 7.56
CA VAL A 172 -7.81 4.55 6.73
C VAL A 172 -8.80 5.45 7.48
N ILE A 173 -9.23 6.52 6.80
CA ILE A 173 -10.31 7.35 7.30
C ILE A 173 -11.41 7.44 6.25
N PHE A 174 -12.64 7.45 6.74
CA PHE A 174 -13.85 7.45 5.93
C PHE A 174 -14.44 8.85 5.86
N GLY A 175 -14.73 9.31 4.66
CA GLY A 175 -15.40 10.57 4.40
C GLY A 175 -16.91 10.36 4.46
N GLU A 176 -17.52 10.82 5.54
CA GLU A 176 -18.95 10.71 5.82
C GLU A 176 -19.67 11.95 5.35
N ASP A 177 -20.75 11.74 4.59
CA ASP A 177 -21.73 12.73 4.19
C ASP A 177 -22.86 12.72 5.23
N THR A 178 -22.96 13.80 6.00
CA THR A 178 -23.93 13.90 7.11
C THR A 178 -25.20 14.65 6.72
N ASN A 179 -25.19 15.32 5.59
CA ASN A 179 -26.28 16.17 5.10
C ASN A 179 -26.94 15.65 3.80
N ALA A 180 -26.42 14.55 3.24
CA ALA A 180 -26.88 13.89 2.02
C ALA A 180 -26.75 14.77 0.75
N ASP A 181 -25.69 15.61 0.66
CA ASP A 181 -25.39 16.42 -0.53
C ASP A 181 -24.41 15.72 -1.50
N GLY A 182 -23.94 14.51 -1.14
CA GLY A 182 -23.00 13.70 -1.94
C GLY A 182 -21.54 14.07 -1.75
N THR A 183 -21.23 14.98 -0.85
CA THR A 183 -19.85 15.35 -0.49
C THR A 183 -19.52 14.93 0.93
N ALA A 184 -18.24 14.67 1.18
CA ALA A 184 -17.80 14.29 2.53
C ALA A 184 -17.67 15.54 3.42
N ASP A 185 -18.51 15.65 4.45
CA ASP A 185 -18.46 16.74 5.44
C ASP A 185 -17.31 16.55 6.42
N ARG A 186 -16.96 15.31 6.74
CA ARG A 186 -15.89 14.98 7.70
C ARG A 186 -15.17 13.69 7.35
N PHE A 187 -13.91 13.61 7.74
CA PHE A 187 -13.11 12.39 7.62
C PHE A 187 -12.78 11.84 9.00
N VAL A 188 -13.22 10.62 9.27
CA VAL A 188 -13.08 9.98 10.60
C VAL A 188 -12.65 8.51 10.46
N PRO A 189 -12.00 7.92 11.50
CA PRO A 189 -11.71 6.48 11.53
C PRO A 189 -13.01 5.67 11.52
N VAL A 190 -12.95 4.41 11.07
CA VAL A 190 -14.13 3.54 10.94
C VAL A 190 -14.97 3.46 12.20
N GLY A 191 -14.37 3.38 13.39
CA GLY A 191 -15.07 3.33 14.66
C GLY A 191 -15.79 4.62 15.10
N SER A 192 -15.56 5.72 14.37
CA SER A 192 -16.19 7.04 14.62
C SER A 192 -17.16 7.44 13.51
N VAL A 193 -17.37 6.60 12.51
CA VAL A 193 -18.39 6.79 11.48
C VAL A 193 -19.76 6.55 12.12
N THR A 194 -20.68 7.47 11.90
CA THR A 194 -22.06 7.36 12.43
C THR A 194 -22.83 6.29 11.67
N GLU A 195 -22.79 6.37 10.33
CA GLU A 195 -23.44 5.41 9.43
C GLU A 195 -22.51 5.09 8.26
N LEU A 196 -22.07 3.82 8.15
CA LEU A 196 -21.20 3.39 7.04
C LEU A 196 -21.89 3.52 5.66
N ASP A 197 -23.21 3.58 5.64
CA ASP A 197 -23.98 3.79 4.42
C ASP A 197 -23.89 5.23 3.91
N ASN A 198 -23.49 6.19 4.75
CA ASN A 198 -23.28 7.58 4.38
C ASN A 198 -21.83 7.88 3.98
N VAL A 199 -20.98 6.86 3.89
CA VAL A 199 -19.60 7.06 3.44
C VAL A 199 -19.57 7.24 1.92
N VAL A 200 -19.10 8.40 1.47
CA VAL A 200 -18.97 8.78 0.05
C VAL A 200 -17.51 8.82 -0.42
N ALA A 201 -16.55 8.83 0.49
CA ALA A 201 -15.13 8.82 0.17
C ALA A 201 -14.32 8.00 1.18
N VAL A 202 -13.16 7.53 0.74
CA VAL A 202 -12.17 6.87 1.60
C VAL A 202 -10.82 7.53 1.37
N ARG A 203 -10.10 7.85 2.44
CA ARG A 203 -8.73 8.31 2.36
C ARG A 203 -7.82 7.27 2.99
N VAL A 204 -6.87 6.77 2.21
CA VAL A 204 -5.90 5.76 2.61
C VAL A 204 -4.53 6.38 2.69
N TYR A 205 -3.82 6.10 3.77
CA TYR A 205 -2.43 6.46 4.00
C TYR A 205 -1.62 5.17 4.08
N LEU A 206 -0.55 5.08 3.30
CA LEU A 206 0.38 3.97 3.34
C LEU A 206 1.78 4.46 3.64
N LEU A 207 2.49 3.78 4.54
CA LEU A 207 3.91 3.96 4.79
C LEU A 207 4.67 2.83 4.12
N LEU A 208 5.53 3.15 3.17
CA LEU A 208 6.35 2.17 2.46
C LEU A 208 7.82 2.37 2.78
N SER A 209 8.55 1.26 2.90
CA SER A 209 9.99 1.24 3.09
C SER A 209 10.71 0.60 1.91
N GLY A 210 11.90 1.09 1.63
CA GLY A 210 12.86 0.49 0.71
C GLY A 210 13.61 -0.70 1.30
N GLY A 211 14.64 -1.13 0.59
CA GLY A 211 15.55 -2.18 1.03
C GLY A 211 16.39 -1.81 2.25
N ASP A 212 17.09 -2.80 2.79
CA ASP A 212 17.97 -2.60 3.93
C ASP A 212 19.28 -1.91 3.52
N GLY A 213 19.78 -1.02 4.39
CA GLY A 213 21.15 -0.49 4.29
C GLY A 213 21.37 0.63 3.28
N VAL A 214 20.32 1.32 2.84
CA VAL A 214 20.43 2.45 1.89
C VAL A 214 20.98 3.72 2.54
N LYS A 215 20.66 3.97 3.81
CA LYS A 215 21.24 5.10 4.56
C LYS A 215 22.60 4.68 5.13
N LEU A 216 23.55 5.61 5.16
CA LEU A 216 24.89 5.41 5.70
C LEU A 216 24.84 5.03 7.19
N ASP A 217 23.98 5.70 7.96
CA ASP A 217 23.84 5.49 9.40
C ASP A 217 22.40 5.19 9.79
N ALA A 218 22.23 4.34 10.83
CA ALA A 218 20.94 4.15 11.46
C ALA A 218 20.59 5.42 12.25
N ALA A 219 19.51 6.07 11.88
CA ALA A 219 18.99 7.24 12.55
C ALA A 219 17.52 7.03 12.88
N THR A 220 17.08 7.54 14.04
CA THR A 220 15.66 7.54 14.37
C THR A 220 14.93 8.52 13.46
N ALA A 221 13.92 8.01 12.77
CA ALA A 221 13.06 8.80 11.91
C ALA A 221 11.60 8.63 12.33
N ASN A 222 10.89 9.74 12.46
CA ASN A 222 9.49 9.78 12.85
C ASN A 222 8.62 10.08 11.64
N TYR A 223 7.50 9.37 11.53
CA TYR A 223 6.52 9.52 10.45
C TYR A 223 5.13 9.63 11.05
N THR A 224 4.30 10.53 10.54
CA THR A 224 2.88 10.62 10.90
C THR A 224 2.05 10.10 9.73
N VAL A 225 1.34 9.01 9.94
CA VAL A 225 0.54 8.31 8.92
C VAL A 225 -0.92 8.36 9.37
N GLY A 226 -1.76 9.10 8.68
CA GLY A 226 -3.17 9.23 9.04
C GLY A 226 -3.43 9.75 10.47
N GLY A 227 -2.51 10.53 11.03
CA GLY A 227 -2.58 11.01 12.42
C GLY A 227 -1.87 10.12 13.45
N VAL A 228 -1.44 8.92 13.07
CA VAL A 228 -0.70 7.99 13.94
C VAL A 228 0.81 8.19 13.79
N ALA A 229 1.53 8.32 14.90
CA ALA A 229 2.97 8.51 14.91
C ALA A 229 3.71 7.15 14.94
N TYR A 230 4.64 6.99 14.00
CA TYR A 230 5.52 5.84 13.88
C TYR A 230 6.97 6.29 14.04
N SER A 231 7.79 5.50 14.74
CA SER A 231 9.21 5.77 14.94
C SER A 231 10.03 4.54 14.59
N PHE A 232 11.07 4.73 13.78
CA PHE A 232 11.95 3.65 13.32
C PHE A 232 13.39 4.07 13.48
N THR A 233 14.23 3.16 13.99
CA THR A 233 15.67 3.37 14.11
C THR A 233 16.38 2.31 13.26
N ASP A 234 16.54 2.63 11.98
CA ASP A 234 17.17 1.75 11.00
C ASP A 234 17.78 2.53 9.82
N LYS A 235 18.29 1.81 8.83
CA LYS A 235 18.92 2.36 7.62
C LYS A 235 17.98 2.42 6.42
N ARG A 236 16.68 2.22 6.59
CA ARG A 236 15.70 2.20 5.49
C ARG A 236 15.21 3.60 5.15
N VAL A 237 14.96 3.82 3.88
CA VAL A 237 14.24 5.00 3.39
C VAL A 237 12.75 4.69 3.39
N ARG A 238 11.94 5.64 3.85
CA ARG A 238 10.48 5.51 3.88
C ARG A 238 9.80 6.65 3.16
N ARG A 239 8.64 6.34 2.58
CA ARG A 239 7.76 7.32 1.94
C ARG A 239 6.33 7.09 2.37
N ILE A 240 5.57 8.17 2.50
CA ILE A 240 4.13 8.12 2.74
C ILE A 240 3.43 8.45 1.42
N VAL A 241 2.43 7.63 1.08
CA VAL A 241 1.46 7.96 0.03
C VAL A 241 0.09 8.16 0.66
N THR A 242 -0.61 9.18 0.21
CA THR A 242 -1.98 9.47 0.62
C THR A 242 -2.85 9.50 -0.63
N GLN A 243 -3.97 8.81 -0.60
CA GLN A 243 -4.94 8.80 -1.68
C GLN A 243 -6.34 8.97 -1.12
N THR A 244 -7.09 9.93 -1.65
CA THR A 244 -8.54 10.09 -1.42
C THR A 244 -9.27 9.52 -2.63
N ILE A 245 -10.24 8.64 -2.38
CA ILE A 245 -10.98 7.90 -3.38
C ILE A 245 -12.47 8.15 -3.13
N VAL A 246 -13.16 8.70 -4.12
CA VAL A 246 -14.60 8.91 -4.08
C VAL A 246 -15.30 7.64 -4.58
N LEU A 247 -16.41 7.26 -3.93
CA LEU A 247 -17.22 6.11 -4.27
C LEU A 247 -18.22 6.48 -5.36
N ARG A 248 -18.11 5.86 -6.53
CA ARG A 248 -18.99 6.16 -7.67
C ARG A 248 -20.45 5.77 -7.44
N ASN A 249 -20.68 4.73 -6.63
CA ASN A 249 -22.03 4.20 -6.41
C ASN A 249 -22.73 4.84 -5.19
N ARG A 250 -22.12 5.85 -4.60
CA ARG A 250 -22.61 6.59 -3.42
C ARG A 250 -22.66 8.10 -3.65
N ALA A 251 -21.92 8.63 -4.63
CA ALA A 251 -22.05 10.01 -5.06
C ALA A 251 -23.30 10.16 -5.94
N PRO A 252 -24.07 11.26 -5.84
CA PRO A 252 -25.26 11.52 -6.65
C PRO A 252 -24.94 11.62 -8.13
#